data_7bad3389607d9a1969e795fd1019b68a
#
_entry.id   7bad3389607d9a1969e795fd1019b68a
#
_cell.length_a   1.000
_cell.length_b   1.000
_cell.length_c   1.000
_cell.angle_alpha   90.00
_cell.angle_beta   90.00
_cell.angle_gamma   90.00
#
_symmetry.space_group_name_H-M   'P 1'
#
loop_
_entity.id
_entity.type
_entity.pdbx_description
1 polymer ?
#
loop_
_entity_poly.entity_id
_entity_poly.type
_entity_poly.pdbx_seq_one_letter_code
_entity_poly.pdbx_strand_id
1 'polypeptide(L)'
;MKQHFPLKNMQQEKRIYKGRIFFAIFIVVICLLTLICRYAYLQIVHYDDFTTASDKNRIRLQPLAPARGYIYDRNGVLLADNYPVFTATLSRADVSDIDDTINRLIPVLGLTEEDVERFKSRVKTARKTERIAIKLNLNEADIAKFSEVKYVFPGVKIETQMTRYYPHGELFAHVLGYVGRINDKELKSIDKDLYAGTNLIGKIGVEKSYEELLHGTPGYESVEADAHGNILRNLGRKAPIRGNDLYLSIDYGLQMVAAQQLADRRGAIVAMDPRTGEILALVSSPSFNPNLFVTGISSKDYSGLRDNLDQPLYNRAVQGVYPPGSTIKPMFGLGGIHYGLVDWGTAISDPGYFNLPGDSHRFRDHKKTGHGAVNLHK
;
A
#
# COMPACT_ATOMS: atom_id res chain seq x y z
N MET A 1 85.15 -38.89 45.46
CA MET A 1 84.73 -37.53 44.93
C MET A 1 83.47 -37.09 45.59
N LYS A 2 83.51 -36.16 46.57
CA LYS A 2 82.32 -35.56 47.17
C LYS A 2 81.92 -34.37 46.35
N GLN A 3 80.75 -34.44 45.67
CA GLN A 3 80.18 -33.30 44.96
C GLN A 3 79.66 -32.35 46.04
N HIS A 4 80.25 -31.16 46.12
CA HIS A 4 79.70 -30.04 46.88
C HIS A 4 78.57 -29.44 46.07
N PHE A 5 77.34 -29.61 46.56
CA PHE A 5 76.21 -28.84 46.12
C PHE A 5 76.35 -27.40 46.67
N PRO A 6 76.29 -26.37 45.85
CA PRO A 6 76.39 -25.01 46.35
C PRO A 6 75.19 -24.73 47.29
N LEU A 7 75.47 -24.29 48.52
CA LEU A 7 74.46 -23.86 49.47
C LEU A 7 73.60 -22.72 48.89
N LYS A 8 72.33 -22.96 48.78
CA LYS A 8 71.37 -22.05 48.27
C LYS A 8 71.36 -20.77 49.14
N ASN A 9 71.79 -19.61 48.58
CA ASN A 9 71.94 -18.36 49.31
C ASN A 9 70.59 -17.71 49.44
N MET A 10 69.82 -18.11 50.49
CA MET A 10 68.46 -17.68 50.80
C MET A 10 68.29 -16.18 50.88
N GLN A 11 69.36 -15.40 51.19
CA GLN A 11 69.27 -13.93 51.27
C GLN A 11 69.34 -13.30 49.87
N GLN A 12 70.08 -13.81 48.94
CA GLN A 12 70.10 -13.31 47.54
C GLN A 12 68.80 -13.66 46.81
N GLU A 13 68.28 -14.86 47.02
CA GLU A 13 66.97 -15.24 46.43
C GLU A 13 65.82 -14.32 46.94
N LYS A 14 65.76 -14.09 48.24
CA LYS A 14 64.79 -13.15 48.82
C LYS A 14 64.88 -11.75 48.25
N ARG A 15 66.06 -11.26 47.96
CA ARG A 15 66.27 -9.90 47.38
C ARG A 15 65.81 -9.86 45.90
N ILE A 16 66.05 -10.89 45.13
CA ILE A 16 65.61 -11.01 43.75
C ILE A 16 64.07 -11.17 43.70
N TYR A 17 63.49 -12.00 44.56
CA TYR A 17 62.05 -12.14 44.63
C TYR A 17 61.35 -10.85 45.08
N LYS A 18 61.88 -10.13 46.05
CA LYS A 18 61.33 -8.81 46.43
C LYS A 18 61.34 -7.82 45.28
N GLY A 19 62.44 -7.74 44.51
CA GLY A 19 62.50 -6.86 43.33
C GLY A 19 61.52 -7.22 42.25
N ARG A 20 61.34 -8.53 41.98
CA ARG A 20 60.35 -8.99 41.04
C ARG A 20 58.90 -8.73 41.48
N ILE A 21 58.62 -8.92 42.75
CA ILE A 21 57.32 -8.64 43.34
C ILE A 21 57.02 -7.13 43.27
N PHE A 22 57.96 -6.27 43.63
CA PHE A 22 57.78 -4.81 43.52
C PHE A 22 57.55 -4.39 42.04
N PHE A 23 58.29 -4.98 41.08
CA PHE A 23 58.10 -4.69 39.71
C PHE A 23 56.73 -5.20 39.18
N ALA A 24 56.29 -6.38 39.62
CA ALA A 24 54.96 -6.88 39.26
C ALA A 24 53.84 -6.02 39.86
N ILE A 25 54.00 -5.61 41.13
CA ILE A 25 53.03 -4.67 41.76
C ILE A 25 53.03 -3.32 41.01
N PHE A 26 54.15 -2.78 40.63
CA PHE A 26 54.24 -1.56 39.85
C PHE A 26 53.49 -1.63 38.51
N ILE A 27 53.67 -2.74 37.75
CA ILE A 27 52.91 -2.99 36.53
C ILE A 27 51.42 -3.07 36.78
N VAL A 28 51.00 -3.80 37.83
CA VAL A 28 49.55 -3.88 38.17
C VAL A 28 48.99 -2.53 38.54
N VAL A 29 49.72 -1.69 39.28
CA VAL A 29 49.27 -0.32 39.65
C VAL A 29 49.16 0.53 38.40
N ILE A 30 50.12 0.50 37.45
CA ILE A 30 50.04 1.22 36.19
C ILE A 30 48.82 0.79 35.37
N CYS A 31 48.58 -0.54 35.23
CA CYS A 31 47.40 -1.04 34.54
C CYS A 31 46.12 -0.57 35.19
N LEU A 32 46.07 -0.57 36.51
CA LEU A 32 44.89 -0.12 37.27
C LEU A 32 44.66 1.39 37.13
N LEU A 33 45.72 2.22 37.16
CA LEU A 33 45.65 3.65 36.88
C LEU A 33 45.17 3.92 35.45
N THR A 34 45.68 3.18 34.47
CA THR A 34 45.25 3.29 33.06
C THR A 34 43.79 2.98 32.91
N LEU A 35 43.28 1.92 33.58
CA LEU A 35 41.87 1.57 33.60
C LEU A 35 41.02 2.67 34.26
N ILE A 36 41.45 3.21 35.40
CA ILE A 36 40.74 4.30 36.11
C ILE A 36 40.68 5.56 35.21
N CYS A 37 41.80 5.94 34.62
CA CYS A 37 41.86 7.10 33.69
C CYS A 37 40.93 6.85 32.47
N ARG A 38 40.95 5.65 31.90
CA ARG A 38 40.06 5.31 30.79
C ARG A 38 38.60 5.34 31.22
N TYR A 39 38.29 4.86 32.40
CA TYR A 39 36.94 4.86 32.94
C TYR A 39 36.44 6.30 33.18
N ALA A 40 37.29 7.14 33.78
CA ALA A 40 37.00 8.58 33.96
C ALA A 40 36.78 9.29 32.62
N TYR A 41 37.64 9.02 31.64
CA TYR A 41 37.51 9.57 30.29
C TYR A 41 36.18 9.22 29.65
N LEU A 42 35.75 7.94 29.73
CA LEU A 42 34.49 7.47 29.14
C LEU A 42 33.27 7.97 29.91
N GLN A 43 33.33 8.03 31.26
CA GLN A 43 32.17 8.36 32.09
C GLN A 43 32.01 9.84 32.42
N ILE A 44 33.08 10.65 32.35
CA ILE A 44 33.01 12.06 32.67
C ILE A 44 33.15 12.91 31.40
N VAL A 45 34.19 12.69 30.62
CA VAL A 45 34.45 13.52 29.43
C VAL A 45 33.49 13.23 28.28
N HIS A 46 33.16 11.99 28.04
CA HIS A 46 32.27 11.57 26.95
C HIS A 46 30.90 11.05 27.44
N TYR A 47 30.48 11.44 28.65
CA TYR A 47 29.22 11.03 29.23
C TYR A 47 28.02 11.36 28.31
N ASP A 48 27.95 12.60 27.84
CA ASP A 48 26.84 13.08 27.00
C ASP A 48 26.80 12.39 25.64
N ASP A 49 27.95 12.10 25.05
CA ASP A 49 28.05 11.40 23.75
C ASP A 49 27.54 9.95 23.89
N PHE A 50 28.00 9.24 24.93
CA PHE A 50 27.59 7.84 25.13
C PHE A 50 26.17 7.72 25.63
N THR A 51 25.67 8.66 26.45
CA THR A 51 24.27 8.71 26.87
C THR A 51 23.38 8.96 25.69
N THR A 52 23.71 9.93 24.83
CA THR A 52 22.97 10.22 23.59
C THR A 52 22.97 9.01 22.65
N ALA A 53 24.12 8.34 22.48
CA ALA A 53 24.20 7.14 21.64
C ALA A 53 23.37 5.96 22.22
N SER A 54 23.39 5.79 23.55
CA SER A 54 22.58 4.80 24.26
C SER A 54 21.09 5.09 24.10
N ASP A 55 20.68 6.35 24.30
CA ASP A 55 19.27 6.76 24.15
C ASP A 55 18.78 6.60 22.71
N LYS A 56 19.60 6.96 21.72
CA LYS A 56 19.27 6.72 20.29
C LYS A 56 19.11 5.24 19.98
N ASN A 57 19.86 4.35 20.60
CA ASN A 57 19.73 2.93 20.40
C ASN A 57 18.53 2.32 21.16
N ARG A 58 18.14 2.91 22.28
CA ARG A 58 17.05 2.46 23.16
C ARG A 58 15.70 2.99 22.73
N ILE A 59 15.64 4.25 22.25
CA ILE A 59 14.39 4.89 21.80
C ILE A 59 14.18 4.59 20.33
N ARG A 60 13.03 3.98 20.01
CA ARG A 60 12.59 3.70 18.64
C ARG A 60 11.32 4.45 18.35
N LEU A 61 11.26 5.06 17.16
CA LEU A 61 10.03 5.62 16.62
C LEU A 61 9.30 4.55 15.82
N GLN A 62 8.10 4.17 16.28
CA GLN A 62 7.20 3.30 15.54
C GLN A 62 6.17 4.16 14.81
N PRO A 63 6.09 4.09 13.47
CA PRO A 63 5.10 4.84 12.74
C PRO A 63 3.70 4.22 12.97
N LEU A 64 2.72 5.11 13.12
CA LEU A 64 1.31 4.78 13.23
C LEU A 64 0.62 5.20 11.93
N ALA A 65 0.07 4.24 11.20
CA ALA A 65 -0.65 4.50 9.97
C ALA A 65 -1.88 5.40 10.22
N PRO A 66 -2.13 6.42 9.39
CA PRO A 66 -3.35 7.19 9.44
C PRO A 66 -4.53 6.37 8.92
N ALA A 67 -5.75 6.66 9.40
CA ALA A 67 -6.96 6.18 8.76
C ALA A 67 -7.17 6.97 7.47
N ARG A 68 -7.50 6.28 6.38
CA ARG A 68 -7.77 6.90 5.09
C ARG A 68 -9.09 7.66 5.13
N GLY A 69 -9.24 8.78 4.40
CA GLY A 69 -10.49 9.54 4.29
C GLY A 69 -11.63 8.68 3.73
N TYR A 70 -12.85 8.95 4.14
CA TYR A 70 -14.03 8.29 3.59
C TYR A 70 -14.38 8.87 2.21
N ILE A 71 -15.12 8.09 1.41
CA ILE A 71 -15.64 8.57 0.14
C ILE A 71 -17.16 8.42 0.18
N TYR A 72 -17.86 9.50 -0.11
CA TYR A 72 -19.32 9.58 -0.14
C TYR A 72 -19.82 9.94 -1.55
N ASP A 73 -21.05 9.55 -1.84
CA ASP A 73 -21.79 10.12 -2.96
C ASP A 73 -22.25 11.56 -2.67
N ARG A 74 -22.92 12.20 -3.62
CA ARG A 74 -23.44 13.56 -3.46
C ARG A 74 -24.48 13.71 -2.34
N ASN A 75 -25.13 12.63 -1.94
CA ASN A 75 -26.19 12.58 -0.93
C ASN A 75 -25.70 12.12 0.45
N GLY A 76 -24.38 11.83 0.59
CA GLY A 76 -23.78 11.35 1.83
C GLY A 76 -23.84 9.83 2.00
N VAL A 77 -24.15 9.06 0.95
CA VAL A 77 -24.06 7.59 0.97
C VAL A 77 -22.60 7.18 0.99
N LEU A 78 -22.22 6.33 1.95
CA LEU A 78 -20.84 5.89 2.12
C LEU A 78 -20.45 4.90 1.02
N LEU A 79 -19.48 5.27 0.19
CA LEU A 79 -18.98 4.47 -0.94
C LEU A 79 -17.68 3.74 -0.64
N ALA A 80 -16.83 4.31 0.23
CA ALA A 80 -15.61 3.65 0.68
C ALA A 80 -15.34 3.97 2.15
N ASP A 81 -15.11 2.93 2.92
CA ASP A 81 -14.95 2.89 4.37
C ASP A 81 -13.57 2.34 4.77
N ASN A 82 -13.26 2.42 6.05
CA ASN A 82 -12.11 1.76 6.64
C ASN A 82 -12.59 0.91 7.82
N TYR A 83 -12.19 -0.34 7.84
CA TYR A 83 -12.58 -1.24 8.87
C TYR A 83 -11.43 -2.03 9.51
N PRO A 84 -11.46 -2.30 10.81
CA PRO A 84 -10.37 -3.01 11.45
C PRO A 84 -10.38 -4.48 11.00
N VAL A 85 -9.23 -4.97 10.56
CA VAL A 85 -9.00 -6.38 10.30
C VAL A 85 -7.90 -6.90 11.22
N PHE A 86 -8.07 -8.12 11.68
CA PHE A 86 -7.05 -8.80 12.45
C PHE A 86 -6.06 -9.47 11.51
N THR A 87 -4.78 -9.22 11.74
CA THR A 87 -3.67 -9.70 10.91
C THR A 87 -2.69 -10.46 11.77
N ALA A 88 -2.37 -11.69 11.41
CA ALA A 88 -1.25 -12.40 12.01
C ALA A 88 0.06 -11.86 11.44
N THR A 89 0.95 -11.39 12.30
CA THR A 89 2.26 -10.83 11.93
C THR A 89 3.38 -11.60 12.60
N LEU A 90 4.54 -11.71 11.92
CA LEU A 90 5.75 -12.34 12.44
C LEU A 90 6.89 -11.32 12.52
N SER A 91 7.58 -11.27 13.66
CA SER A 91 8.83 -10.53 13.85
C SER A 91 10.01 -11.45 13.56
N ARG A 92 10.85 -11.08 12.58
CA ARG A 92 12.04 -11.88 12.23
C ARG A 92 13.10 -11.92 13.33
N ALA A 93 13.11 -10.89 14.19
CA ALA A 93 14.07 -10.81 15.29
C ALA A 93 13.77 -11.81 16.41
N ASP A 94 12.49 -12.20 16.55
CA ASP A 94 11.99 -13.00 17.65
C ASP A 94 11.81 -14.49 17.28
N VAL A 95 12.18 -14.88 16.05
CA VAL A 95 12.01 -16.24 15.52
C VAL A 95 13.34 -16.78 15.02
N SER A 96 13.75 -17.93 15.55
CA SER A 96 15.02 -18.60 15.18
C SER A 96 14.92 -19.29 13.81
N ASP A 97 13.81 -19.97 13.55
CA ASP A 97 13.52 -20.66 12.28
C ASP A 97 12.13 -20.27 11.77
N ILE A 98 12.14 -19.49 10.68
CA ILE A 98 10.93 -18.97 10.07
C ILE A 98 10.14 -20.08 9.36
N ASP A 99 10.84 -20.98 8.67
CA ASP A 99 10.18 -22.05 7.89
C ASP A 99 9.52 -23.06 8.83
N ASP A 100 10.18 -23.48 9.93
CA ASP A 100 9.56 -24.33 10.95
C ASP A 100 8.34 -23.64 11.58
N THR A 101 8.47 -22.38 11.96
CA THR A 101 7.39 -21.60 12.56
C THR A 101 6.17 -21.52 11.65
N ILE A 102 6.36 -21.25 10.36
CA ILE A 102 5.26 -21.18 9.40
C ILE A 102 4.62 -22.54 9.19
N ASN A 103 5.40 -23.61 9.05
CA ASN A 103 4.87 -24.96 8.87
C ASN A 103 3.97 -25.37 10.05
N ARG A 104 4.35 -25.01 11.27
CA ARG A 104 3.55 -25.27 12.49
C ARG A 104 2.32 -24.37 12.60
N LEU A 105 2.33 -23.17 11.98
CA LEU A 105 1.19 -22.25 11.94
C LEU A 105 0.13 -22.64 10.89
N ILE A 106 0.49 -23.41 9.86
CA ILE A 106 -0.46 -23.85 8.81
C ILE A 106 -1.76 -24.40 9.42
N PRO A 107 -1.72 -25.43 10.29
CA PRO A 107 -2.96 -26.01 10.84
C PRO A 107 -3.66 -25.07 11.85
N VAL A 108 -2.94 -24.17 12.50
CA VAL A 108 -3.50 -23.28 13.54
C VAL A 108 -4.31 -22.16 12.90
N LEU A 109 -3.72 -21.50 11.89
CA LEU A 109 -4.32 -20.34 11.19
C LEU A 109 -5.03 -20.74 9.88
N GLY A 110 -5.05 -22.02 9.51
CA GLY A 110 -5.60 -22.46 8.24
C GLY A 110 -4.94 -21.76 7.05
N LEU A 111 -3.59 -21.74 7.02
CA LEU A 111 -2.84 -21.09 5.95
C LEU A 111 -2.95 -21.91 4.68
N THR A 112 -3.20 -21.25 3.56
CA THR A 112 -3.15 -21.87 2.23
C THR A 112 -1.70 -21.87 1.71
N GLU A 113 -1.39 -22.69 0.71
CA GLU A 113 -0.10 -22.68 0.02
C GLU A 113 0.23 -21.28 -0.50
N GLU A 114 -0.78 -20.58 -1.01
CA GLU A 114 -0.66 -19.22 -1.52
C GLU A 114 -0.34 -18.19 -0.41
N ASP A 115 -0.89 -18.36 0.80
CA ASP A 115 -0.52 -17.52 1.95
C ASP A 115 0.96 -17.71 2.33
N VAL A 116 1.42 -18.95 2.32
CA VAL A 116 2.82 -19.30 2.61
C VAL A 116 3.77 -18.73 1.55
N GLU A 117 3.45 -18.87 0.26
CA GLU A 117 4.25 -18.30 -0.83
C GLU A 117 4.32 -16.77 -0.75
N ARG A 118 3.17 -16.12 -0.53
CA ARG A 118 3.09 -14.67 -0.33
C ARG A 118 3.92 -14.21 0.88
N PHE A 119 3.85 -14.93 1.98
CA PHE A 119 4.67 -14.66 3.15
C PHE A 119 6.17 -14.81 2.84
N LYS A 120 6.59 -15.90 2.21
CA LYS A 120 8.00 -16.15 1.82
C LYS A 120 8.55 -15.06 0.88
N SER A 121 7.73 -14.60 -0.05
CA SER A 121 8.10 -13.47 -0.92
C SER A 121 8.34 -12.17 -0.12
N ARG A 122 7.48 -11.87 0.86
CA ARG A 122 7.61 -10.70 1.75
C ARG A 122 8.87 -10.79 2.63
N VAL A 123 9.17 -11.98 3.15
CA VAL A 123 10.36 -12.20 3.98
C VAL A 123 11.65 -11.82 3.23
N LYS A 124 11.72 -12.06 1.92
CA LYS A 124 12.90 -11.74 1.09
C LYS A 124 13.17 -10.22 1.00
N THR A 125 12.14 -9.41 1.00
CA THR A 125 12.22 -7.95 0.80
C THR A 125 12.14 -7.14 2.10
N ALA A 126 11.61 -7.73 3.17
CA ALA A 126 11.41 -7.06 4.46
C ALA A 126 12.72 -6.83 5.22
N ARG A 127 12.77 -5.72 5.98
CA ARG A 127 13.88 -5.41 6.89
C ARG A 127 13.86 -6.37 8.10
N LYS A 128 15.02 -6.59 8.74
CA LYS A 128 15.13 -7.50 9.90
C LYS A 128 14.24 -7.12 11.08
N THR A 129 13.97 -5.83 11.25
CA THR A 129 13.14 -5.28 12.36
C THR A 129 11.68 -5.10 11.99
N GLU A 130 11.30 -5.39 10.75
CA GLU A 130 9.93 -5.23 10.26
C GLU A 130 9.09 -6.45 10.63
N ARG A 131 7.85 -6.20 11.06
CA ARG A 131 6.86 -7.26 11.27
C ARG A 131 6.20 -7.59 9.94
N ILE A 132 6.19 -8.86 9.61
CA ILE A 132 5.72 -9.35 8.30
C ILE A 132 4.35 -9.99 8.49
N ALA A 133 3.35 -9.53 7.72
CA ALA A 133 2.03 -10.13 7.74
C ALA A 133 2.08 -11.56 7.16
N ILE A 134 1.61 -12.53 7.95
CA ILE A 134 1.44 -13.94 7.57
C ILE A 134 0.10 -14.10 6.86
N LYS A 135 -1.01 -13.80 7.56
CA LYS A 135 -2.39 -13.90 7.08
C LYS A 135 -3.14 -12.63 7.45
N LEU A 136 -3.80 -12.05 6.47
CA LEU A 136 -4.69 -10.90 6.63
C LEU A 136 -6.12 -11.38 6.87
N ASN A 137 -6.93 -10.52 7.50
CA ASN A 137 -8.36 -10.76 7.70
C ASN A 137 -8.65 -12.10 8.40
N LEU A 138 -8.07 -12.29 9.59
CA LEU A 138 -8.34 -13.44 10.44
C LEU A 138 -9.80 -13.39 10.92
N ASN A 139 -10.49 -14.52 10.86
CA ASN A 139 -11.80 -14.65 11.47
C ASN A 139 -11.69 -14.92 12.99
N GLU A 140 -12.79 -14.83 13.70
CA GLU A 140 -12.83 -15.04 15.15
C GLU A 140 -12.35 -16.44 15.55
N ALA A 141 -12.63 -17.47 14.75
CA ALA A 141 -12.20 -18.83 15.01
C ALA A 141 -10.66 -18.97 14.86
N ASP A 142 -10.04 -18.32 13.87
CA ASP A 142 -8.58 -18.29 13.70
C ASP A 142 -7.92 -17.58 14.90
N ILE A 143 -8.52 -16.47 15.36
CA ILE A 143 -8.05 -15.71 16.52
C ILE A 143 -8.13 -16.54 17.80
N ALA A 144 -9.25 -17.22 18.03
CA ALA A 144 -9.43 -18.09 19.17
C ALA A 144 -8.40 -19.23 19.19
N LYS A 145 -8.28 -19.98 18.10
CA LYS A 145 -7.29 -21.06 17.95
C LYS A 145 -5.85 -20.59 18.20
N PHE A 146 -5.47 -19.45 17.61
CA PHE A 146 -4.14 -18.91 17.83
C PHE A 146 -3.93 -18.47 19.28
N SER A 147 -4.94 -17.89 19.93
CA SER A 147 -4.85 -17.41 21.30
C SER A 147 -4.55 -18.53 22.30
N GLU A 148 -5.04 -19.75 22.05
CA GLU A 148 -4.76 -20.95 22.88
C GLU A 148 -3.29 -21.36 22.82
N VAL A 149 -2.64 -21.17 21.65
CA VAL A 149 -1.28 -21.66 21.40
C VAL A 149 -0.24 -20.56 21.24
N LYS A 150 -0.60 -19.30 21.44
CA LYS A 150 0.28 -18.13 21.23
C LYS A 150 1.64 -18.21 21.94
N TYR A 151 1.68 -18.90 23.09
CA TYR A 151 2.91 -19.08 23.88
C TYR A 151 3.94 -19.98 23.19
N VAL A 152 3.51 -20.81 22.25
CA VAL A 152 4.37 -21.70 21.44
C VAL A 152 5.04 -20.94 20.28
N PHE A 153 4.53 -19.78 19.93
CA PHE A 153 4.97 -18.97 18.79
C PHE A 153 5.49 -17.59 19.23
N PRO A 154 6.66 -17.53 19.93
CA PRO A 154 7.26 -16.27 20.33
C PRO A 154 7.50 -15.38 19.16
N GLY A 155 7.26 -14.37 18.79
CA GLY A 155 7.48 -13.58 17.58
C GLY A 155 6.26 -13.46 16.67
N VAL A 156 5.23 -14.28 16.87
CA VAL A 156 3.96 -14.15 16.15
C VAL A 156 2.95 -13.40 17.02
N LYS A 157 2.29 -12.38 16.43
CA LYS A 157 1.25 -11.59 17.12
C LYS A 157 0.08 -11.36 16.18
N ILE A 158 -1.10 -11.22 16.77
CA ILE A 158 -2.28 -10.70 16.07
C ILE A 158 -2.34 -9.20 16.33
N GLU A 159 -2.37 -8.43 15.25
CA GLU A 159 -2.44 -6.97 15.28
C GLU A 159 -3.70 -6.52 14.53
N THR A 160 -4.33 -5.47 15.02
CA THR A 160 -5.46 -4.83 14.34
C THR A 160 -4.91 -3.78 13.37
N GLN A 161 -5.26 -3.90 12.10
CA GLN A 161 -4.92 -2.92 11.07
C GLN A 161 -6.19 -2.39 10.41
N MET A 162 -6.26 -1.07 10.21
CA MET A 162 -7.34 -0.49 9.42
C MET A 162 -7.12 -0.82 7.95
N THR A 163 -8.12 -1.38 7.31
CA THR A 163 -8.09 -1.68 5.88
C THR A 163 -9.21 -0.98 5.16
N ARG A 164 -9.02 -0.73 3.86
CA ARG A 164 -10.04 -0.12 3.01
C ARG A 164 -11.14 -1.12 2.70
N TYR A 165 -12.39 -0.64 2.67
CA TYR A 165 -13.56 -1.45 2.36
C TYR A 165 -14.51 -0.70 1.45
N TYR A 166 -15.06 -1.39 0.47
CA TYR A 166 -16.01 -0.87 -0.51
C TYR A 166 -17.37 -1.57 -0.30
N PRO A 167 -18.32 -0.94 0.42
CA PRO A 167 -19.60 -1.57 0.80
C PRO A 167 -20.44 -2.03 -0.39
N HIS A 168 -20.35 -1.29 -1.49
CA HIS A 168 -21.15 -1.54 -2.69
C HIS A 168 -20.41 -2.34 -3.77
N GLY A 169 -19.23 -2.89 -3.46
CA GLY A 169 -18.50 -3.84 -4.30
C GLY A 169 -18.36 -3.37 -5.75
N GLU A 170 -18.87 -4.17 -6.67
CA GLU A 170 -18.71 -3.99 -8.12
C GLU A 170 -19.36 -2.72 -8.68
N LEU A 171 -20.39 -2.19 -8.00
CA LEU A 171 -21.19 -1.06 -8.51
C LEU A 171 -20.35 0.19 -8.76
N PHE A 172 -19.33 0.43 -7.94
CA PHE A 172 -18.48 1.61 -8.01
C PHE A 172 -17.02 1.32 -8.34
N ALA A 173 -16.66 0.07 -8.65
CA ALA A 173 -15.26 -0.30 -8.85
C ALA A 173 -14.54 0.53 -9.91
N HIS A 174 -15.21 0.86 -11.02
CA HIS A 174 -14.63 1.65 -12.10
C HIS A 174 -14.58 3.16 -11.81
N VAL A 175 -15.36 3.66 -10.85
CA VAL A 175 -15.32 5.04 -10.38
C VAL A 175 -14.28 5.18 -9.28
N LEU A 176 -14.44 4.42 -8.20
CA LEU A 176 -13.58 4.50 -7.02
C LEU A 176 -12.18 3.96 -7.30
N GLY A 177 -12.11 2.90 -8.09
CA GLY A 177 -10.90 2.10 -8.16
C GLY A 177 -10.71 1.27 -6.90
N TYR A 178 -9.46 1.03 -6.52
CA TYR A 178 -9.11 0.30 -5.31
C TYR A 178 -7.73 0.73 -4.80
N VAL A 179 -7.50 0.46 -3.52
CA VAL A 179 -6.17 0.51 -2.93
C VAL A 179 -5.51 -0.86 -3.02
N GLY A 180 -4.21 -0.86 -3.18
CA GLY A 180 -3.41 -2.08 -3.21
C GLY A 180 -2.02 -1.82 -2.65
N ARG A 181 -1.23 -2.87 -2.49
CA ARG A 181 0.13 -2.75 -1.94
C ARG A 181 1.02 -1.88 -2.81
N ILE A 182 1.83 -1.07 -2.14
CA ILE A 182 2.90 -0.29 -2.77
C ILE A 182 3.89 -1.25 -3.42
N ASN A 183 4.15 -1.08 -4.71
CA ASN A 183 5.15 -1.86 -5.44
C ASN A 183 6.51 -1.15 -5.46
N ASP A 184 7.57 -1.85 -5.91
CA ASP A 184 8.95 -1.33 -5.93
C ASP A 184 9.12 -0.06 -6.78
N LYS A 185 8.30 0.12 -7.82
CA LYS A 185 8.33 1.32 -8.66
C LYS A 185 7.71 2.51 -7.92
N GLU A 186 6.55 2.29 -7.33
CA GLU A 186 5.85 3.29 -6.53
C GLU A 186 6.67 3.70 -5.31
N LEU A 187 7.34 2.74 -4.63
CA LEU A 187 8.20 2.99 -3.47
C LEU A 187 9.36 3.96 -3.76
N LYS A 188 9.76 4.09 -5.03
CA LYS A 188 10.79 5.04 -5.47
C LYS A 188 10.26 6.45 -5.71
N SER A 189 8.95 6.58 -5.95
CA SER A 189 8.30 7.84 -6.31
C SER A 189 7.54 8.50 -5.16
N ILE A 190 7.21 7.76 -4.10
CA ILE A 190 6.47 8.26 -2.94
C ILE A 190 7.41 8.84 -1.88
N ASP A 191 6.87 9.75 -1.07
CA ASP A 191 7.53 10.23 0.16
C ASP A 191 7.47 9.13 1.23
N LYS A 192 8.63 8.58 1.58
CA LYS A 192 8.75 7.47 2.53
C LYS A 192 8.35 7.84 3.96
N ASP A 193 8.46 9.13 4.32
CA ASP A 193 8.08 9.60 5.64
C ASP A 193 6.57 9.75 5.74
N LEU A 194 5.91 10.20 4.67
CA LEU A 194 4.46 10.30 4.59
C LEU A 194 3.79 8.91 4.58
N TYR A 195 4.43 7.90 3.96
CA TYR A 195 3.93 6.53 3.91
C TYR A 195 4.49 5.64 5.03
N ALA A 196 5.10 6.24 6.06
CA ALA A 196 5.60 5.48 7.21
C ALA A 196 4.43 4.76 7.93
N GLY A 197 4.58 3.46 8.12
CA GLY A 197 3.54 2.60 8.73
C GLY A 197 2.41 2.18 7.79
N THR A 198 2.33 2.70 6.55
CA THR A 198 1.36 2.34 5.53
C THR A 198 2.01 1.54 4.42
N ASN A 199 1.32 0.52 3.93
CA ASN A 199 1.77 -0.32 2.80
C ASN A 199 0.75 -0.37 1.66
N LEU A 200 -0.29 0.45 1.72
CA LEU A 200 -1.36 0.56 0.72
C LEU A 200 -1.33 1.92 0.04
N ILE A 201 -1.64 1.95 -1.26
CA ILE A 201 -1.75 3.15 -2.08
C ILE A 201 -2.91 2.97 -3.08
N GLY A 202 -3.56 4.05 -3.49
CA GLY A 202 -4.56 4.03 -4.55
C GLY A 202 -3.96 3.64 -5.90
N LYS A 203 -4.56 2.63 -6.55
CA LYS A 203 -4.04 2.06 -7.80
C LYS A 203 -4.67 2.65 -9.04
N ILE A 204 -5.96 2.86 -9.02
CA ILE A 204 -6.76 3.39 -10.12
C ILE A 204 -7.92 4.24 -9.57
N GLY A 205 -8.63 4.93 -10.45
CA GLY A 205 -9.86 5.65 -10.13
C GLY A 205 -9.66 6.81 -9.16
N VAL A 206 -10.72 7.14 -8.42
CA VAL A 206 -10.73 8.21 -7.41
C VAL A 206 -9.69 7.96 -6.33
N GLU A 207 -9.50 6.71 -5.91
CA GLU A 207 -8.50 6.34 -4.91
C GLU A 207 -7.08 6.78 -5.30
N LYS A 208 -6.74 6.66 -6.58
CA LYS A 208 -5.43 7.11 -7.09
C LYS A 208 -5.38 8.61 -7.33
N SER A 209 -6.43 9.16 -7.94
CA SER A 209 -6.43 10.57 -8.36
C SER A 209 -6.42 11.53 -7.16
N TYR A 210 -7.00 11.11 -6.04
CA TYR A 210 -7.09 11.89 -4.80
C TYR A 210 -6.28 11.27 -3.65
N GLU A 211 -5.23 10.51 -3.99
CA GLU A 211 -4.37 9.83 -3.02
C GLU A 211 -3.87 10.76 -1.91
N GLU A 212 -3.32 11.92 -2.27
CA GLU A 212 -2.76 12.91 -1.33
C GLU A 212 -3.79 13.43 -0.32
N LEU A 213 -5.04 13.59 -0.74
CA LEU A 213 -6.12 14.03 0.15
C LEU A 213 -6.62 12.89 1.04
N LEU A 214 -6.74 11.69 0.47
CA LEU A 214 -7.30 10.52 1.15
C LEU A 214 -6.33 9.87 2.14
N HIS A 215 -5.03 9.93 1.92
CA HIS A 215 -4.04 9.16 2.68
C HIS A 215 -3.92 9.61 4.14
N GLY A 216 -3.88 10.92 4.40
CA GLY A 216 -3.65 11.47 5.73
C GLY A 216 -2.16 11.57 6.09
N THR A 217 -1.87 11.85 7.37
CA THR A 217 -0.50 12.04 7.87
C THR A 217 -0.20 11.02 8.97
N PRO A 218 0.94 10.28 8.91
CA PRO A 218 1.28 9.28 9.90
C PRO A 218 1.56 9.91 11.26
N GLY A 219 1.21 9.19 12.30
CA GLY A 219 1.63 9.44 13.67
C GLY A 219 2.88 8.65 14.03
N TYR A 220 3.40 8.86 15.22
CA TYR A 220 4.56 8.15 15.73
C TYR A 220 4.39 7.83 17.20
N GLU A 221 4.83 6.64 17.58
CA GLU A 221 4.96 6.22 18.97
C GLU A 221 6.43 6.07 19.32
N SER A 222 6.87 6.80 20.33
CA SER A 222 8.24 6.69 20.85
C SER A 222 8.25 5.59 21.90
N VAL A 223 8.93 4.50 21.61
CA VAL A 223 9.01 3.34 22.50
C VAL A 223 10.45 3.11 22.95
N GLU A 224 10.61 2.75 24.22
CA GLU A 224 11.88 2.24 24.73
C GLU A 224 11.94 0.73 24.45
N ALA A 225 13.00 0.29 23.77
CA ALA A 225 13.21 -1.11 23.45
C ALA A 225 14.53 -1.61 24.06
N ASP A 226 14.56 -2.89 24.45
CA ASP A 226 15.77 -3.57 24.86
C ASP A 226 16.71 -3.88 23.69
N ALA A 227 17.87 -4.48 23.97
CA ALA A 227 18.84 -4.87 22.95
C ALA A 227 18.29 -5.93 21.96
N HIS A 228 17.23 -6.65 22.33
CA HIS A 228 16.55 -7.64 21.50
C HIS A 228 15.39 -7.05 20.70
N GLY A 229 15.04 -5.77 20.96
CA GLY A 229 13.96 -5.08 20.29
C GLY A 229 12.58 -5.20 20.94
N ASN A 230 12.51 -5.80 22.16
CA ASN A 230 11.27 -5.86 22.91
C ASN A 230 10.91 -4.49 23.47
N ILE A 231 9.66 -4.09 23.35
CA ILE A 231 9.16 -2.83 23.88
C ILE A 231 9.04 -2.95 25.40
N LEU A 232 9.80 -2.12 26.13
CA LEU A 232 9.79 -2.06 27.59
C LEU A 232 8.72 -1.10 28.08
N ARG A 233 8.61 0.09 27.47
CA ARG A 233 7.60 1.10 27.80
C ARG A 233 7.37 2.06 26.65
N ASN A 234 6.21 2.70 26.67
CA ASN A 234 5.87 3.81 25.79
C ASN A 234 6.33 5.14 26.42
N LEU A 235 7.09 5.92 25.68
CA LEU A 235 7.64 7.21 26.12
C LEU A 235 6.78 8.40 25.67
N GLY A 236 6.05 8.25 24.57
CA GLY A 236 5.19 9.29 24.03
C GLY A 236 4.52 8.88 22.72
N ARG A 237 3.43 9.55 22.40
CA ARG A 237 2.65 9.27 21.19
C ARG A 237 2.23 10.56 20.50
N LYS A 238 2.51 10.66 19.21
CA LYS A 238 1.90 11.62 18.30
C LYS A 238 0.82 10.89 17.48
N ALA A 239 -0.43 11.24 17.69
CA ALA A 239 -1.53 10.60 16.97
C ALA A 239 -1.43 10.87 15.46
N PRO A 240 -1.79 9.91 14.59
CA PRO A 240 -1.92 10.14 13.17
C PRO A 240 -3.08 11.09 12.87
N ILE A 241 -3.01 11.81 11.76
CA ILE A 241 -4.08 12.66 11.27
C ILE A 241 -4.76 11.92 10.12
N ARG A 242 -6.06 11.68 10.26
CA ARG A 242 -6.86 11.01 9.23
C ARG A 242 -6.86 11.81 7.93
N GLY A 243 -6.95 11.12 6.79
CA GLY A 243 -7.14 11.74 5.49
C GLY A 243 -8.50 12.46 5.38
N ASN A 244 -8.59 13.36 4.41
CA ASN A 244 -9.81 14.13 4.16
C ASN A 244 -10.88 13.27 3.51
N ASP A 245 -12.13 13.50 3.88
CA ASP A 245 -13.28 12.85 3.24
C ASP A 245 -13.57 13.50 1.89
N LEU A 246 -13.99 12.69 0.92
CA LEU A 246 -14.40 13.15 -0.41
C LEU A 246 -15.89 12.95 -0.61
N TYR A 247 -16.54 13.98 -1.17
CA TYR A 247 -17.90 13.91 -1.65
C TYR A 247 -17.87 13.99 -3.18
N LEU A 248 -18.31 12.92 -3.82
CA LEU A 248 -18.34 12.82 -5.28
C LEU A 248 -19.64 13.41 -5.82
N SER A 249 -19.62 13.83 -7.08
CA SER A 249 -20.84 14.24 -7.80
C SER A 249 -21.75 13.05 -8.18
N ILE A 250 -21.27 11.82 -8.06
CA ILE A 250 -22.02 10.60 -8.34
C ILE A 250 -23.25 10.49 -7.43
N ASP A 251 -24.37 10.10 -8.00
CA ASP A 251 -25.61 9.75 -7.31
C ASP A 251 -25.73 8.23 -7.23
N TYR A 252 -25.80 7.69 -6.01
CA TYR A 252 -25.90 6.26 -5.78
C TYR A 252 -27.10 5.62 -6.46
N GLY A 253 -28.28 6.28 -6.37
CA GLY A 253 -29.51 5.74 -6.96
C GLY A 253 -29.46 5.70 -8.47
N LEU A 254 -28.94 6.76 -9.11
CA LEU A 254 -28.78 6.81 -10.55
C LEU A 254 -27.72 5.81 -11.04
N GLN A 255 -26.61 5.66 -10.33
CA GLN A 255 -25.57 4.65 -10.60
C GLN A 255 -26.14 3.23 -10.58
N MET A 256 -26.96 2.92 -9.55
CA MET A 256 -27.61 1.62 -9.41
C MET A 256 -28.59 1.35 -10.56
N VAL A 257 -29.46 2.30 -10.92
CA VAL A 257 -30.38 2.17 -12.05
C VAL A 257 -29.60 1.95 -13.36
N ALA A 258 -28.55 2.74 -13.59
CA ALA A 258 -27.71 2.60 -14.78
C ALA A 258 -27.06 1.22 -14.86
N ALA A 259 -26.53 0.70 -13.74
CA ALA A 259 -25.96 -0.64 -13.69
C ALA A 259 -27.01 -1.73 -13.96
N GLN A 260 -28.20 -1.63 -13.39
CA GLN A 260 -29.29 -2.56 -13.63
C GLN A 260 -29.76 -2.55 -15.10
N GLN A 261 -29.74 -1.40 -15.78
CA GLN A 261 -30.10 -1.31 -17.19
C GLN A 261 -29.06 -1.97 -18.11
N LEU A 262 -27.79 -1.96 -17.74
CA LEU A 262 -26.77 -2.74 -18.47
C LEU A 262 -26.89 -4.24 -18.20
N ALA A 263 -27.25 -4.61 -16.97
CA ALA A 263 -27.28 -6.00 -16.52
C ALA A 263 -26.00 -6.76 -16.95
N ASP A 264 -26.13 -7.90 -17.64
CA ASP A 264 -25.00 -8.71 -18.12
C ASP A 264 -24.42 -8.26 -19.47
N ARG A 265 -24.89 -7.15 -20.02
CA ARG A 265 -24.41 -6.66 -21.31
C ARG A 265 -23.07 -5.93 -21.17
N ARG A 266 -22.17 -6.15 -22.13
CA ARG A 266 -20.95 -5.35 -22.24
C ARG A 266 -21.31 -3.94 -22.67
N GLY A 267 -20.92 -2.94 -21.89
CA GLY A 267 -21.19 -1.55 -22.26
C GLY A 267 -20.82 -0.57 -21.16
N ALA A 268 -21.13 0.68 -21.41
CA ALA A 268 -20.97 1.77 -20.44
C ALA A 268 -22.19 2.71 -20.48
N ILE A 269 -22.54 3.25 -19.34
CA ILE A 269 -23.50 4.36 -19.19
C ILE A 269 -22.81 5.47 -18.42
N VAL A 270 -22.84 6.69 -18.98
CA VAL A 270 -22.38 7.90 -18.33
C VAL A 270 -23.53 8.92 -18.34
N ALA A 271 -23.90 9.40 -17.16
CA ALA A 271 -24.84 10.49 -17.00
C ALA A 271 -24.12 11.74 -16.49
N MET A 272 -24.30 12.86 -17.18
CA MET A 272 -23.65 14.12 -16.85
C MET A 272 -24.67 15.24 -16.80
N ASP A 273 -24.56 16.16 -15.84
CA ASP A 273 -25.30 17.43 -15.87
C ASP A 273 -24.60 18.36 -16.86
N PRO A 274 -25.26 18.74 -17.99
CA PRO A 274 -24.64 19.57 -19.01
C PRO A 274 -24.36 21.01 -18.57
N ARG A 275 -24.96 21.47 -17.48
CA ARG A 275 -24.80 22.84 -16.95
C ARG A 275 -23.53 22.96 -16.07
N THR A 276 -23.20 21.91 -15.30
CA THR A 276 -22.11 21.94 -14.34
C THR A 276 -20.92 21.08 -14.77
N GLY A 277 -21.15 20.10 -15.65
CA GLY A 277 -20.17 19.08 -16.02
C GLY A 277 -20.02 17.96 -14.99
N GLU A 278 -20.86 17.95 -13.94
CA GLU A 278 -20.84 16.92 -12.91
C GLU A 278 -21.23 15.56 -13.48
N ILE A 279 -20.42 14.53 -13.19
CA ILE A 279 -20.75 13.15 -13.53
C ILE A 279 -21.65 12.59 -12.44
N LEU A 280 -22.88 12.30 -12.80
CA LEU A 280 -23.92 11.78 -11.88
C LEU A 280 -23.92 10.25 -11.82
N ALA A 281 -23.57 9.58 -12.91
CA ALA A 281 -23.36 8.14 -12.95
C ALA A 281 -22.28 7.80 -13.97
N LEU A 282 -21.46 6.79 -13.66
CA LEU A 282 -20.45 6.25 -14.55
C LEU A 282 -20.35 4.73 -14.31
N VAL A 283 -20.96 3.98 -15.21
CA VAL A 283 -21.04 2.53 -15.14
C VAL A 283 -20.24 1.92 -16.30
N SER A 284 -19.43 0.92 -16.00
CA SER A 284 -18.80 0.03 -16.96
C SER A 284 -19.14 -1.41 -16.60
N SER A 285 -19.69 -2.16 -17.55
CA SER A 285 -20.14 -3.56 -17.36
C SER A 285 -19.44 -4.49 -18.35
N PRO A 286 -19.05 -5.72 -17.94
CA PRO A 286 -19.06 -6.19 -16.56
C PRO A 286 -18.04 -5.47 -15.68
N SER A 287 -18.19 -5.63 -14.37
CA SER A 287 -17.34 -5.01 -13.35
C SER A 287 -16.65 -6.08 -12.49
N PHE A 288 -15.94 -5.66 -11.45
CA PHE A 288 -15.19 -6.54 -10.56
C PHE A 288 -15.32 -6.09 -9.10
N ASN A 289 -15.10 -7.01 -8.15
CA ASN A 289 -15.11 -6.64 -6.73
C ASN A 289 -13.76 -6.02 -6.32
N PRO A 290 -13.70 -4.72 -5.99
CA PRO A 290 -12.46 -4.04 -5.61
C PRO A 290 -11.90 -4.53 -4.27
N ASN A 291 -12.72 -5.09 -3.38
CA ASN A 291 -12.26 -5.61 -2.09
C ASN A 291 -11.25 -6.76 -2.22
N LEU A 292 -11.27 -7.51 -3.32
CA LEU A 292 -10.30 -8.57 -3.59
C LEU A 292 -8.86 -8.05 -3.68
N PHE A 293 -8.68 -6.81 -4.12
CA PHE A 293 -7.35 -6.20 -4.31
C PHE A 293 -6.76 -5.63 -3.02
N VAL A 294 -7.60 -5.24 -2.07
CA VAL A 294 -7.19 -4.57 -0.82
C VAL A 294 -6.31 -5.46 0.04
N THR A 295 -6.72 -6.71 0.23
CA THR A 295 -5.98 -7.71 1.03
C THR A 295 -4.97 -8.50 0.21
N GLY A 296 -4.95 -8.28 -1.09
CA GLY A 296 -4.14 -9.02 -2.07
C GLY A 296 -4.98 -10.10 -2.74
N ILE A 297 -5.24 -9.90 -4.04
CA ILE A 297 -5.98 -10.85 -4.86
C ILE A 297 -5.18 -12.13 -5.08
N SER A 298 -5.85 -13.29 -5.11
CA SER A 298 -5.21 -14.55 -5.44
C SER A 298 -4.79 -14.60 -6.92
N SER A 299 -3.75 -15.37 -7.23
CA SER A 299 -3.32 -15.56 -8.63
C SER A 299 -4.44 -16.16 -9.50
N LYS A 300 -5.23 -17.04 -8.92
CA LYS A 300 -6.38 -17.66 -9.58
C LYS A 300 -7.48 -16.64 -9.89
N ASP A 301 -7.88 -15.83 -8.89
CA ASP A 301 -8.92 -14.83 -9.06
C ASP A 301 -8.47 -13.72 -10.03
N TYR A 302 -7.19 -13.29 -9.90
CA TYR A 302 -6.65 -12.30 -10.82
C TYR A 302 -6.59 -12.80 -12.26
N SER A 303 -6.13 -14.03 -12.52
CA SER A 303 -6.15 -14.61 -13.86
C SER A 303 -7.57 -14.78 -14.38
N GLY A 304 -8.52 -15.16 -13.50
CA GLY A 304 -9.94 -15.23 -13.85
C GLY A 304 -10.54 -13.89 -14.32
N LEU A 305 -10.09 -12.77 -13.74
CA LEU A 305 -10.50 -11.43 -14.16
C LEU A 305 -9.75 -10.95 -15.40
N ARG A 306 -8.43 -11.17 -15.46
CA ARG A 306 -7.55 -10.71 -16.55
C ARG A 306 -7.84 -11.40 -17.86
N ASP A 307 -8.00 -12.73 -17.82
CA ASP A 307 -8.13 -13.58 -19.00
C ASP A 307 -9.60 -13.77 -19.40
N ASN A 308 -10.54 -13.13 -18.69
CA ASN A 308 -11.96 -13.15 -19.00
C ASN A 308 -12.22 -12.41 -20.33
N LEU A 309 -12.94 -13.10 -21.25
CA LEU A 309 -13.32 -12.55 -22.55
C LEU A 309 -14.15 -11.27 -22.45
N ASP A 310 -14.88 -11.10 -21.33
CA ASP A 310 -15.68 -9.91 -21.05
C ASP A 310 -14.88 -8.75 -20.43
N GLN A 311 -13.58 -8.95 -20.12
CA GLN A 311 -12.65 -7.94 -19.64
C GLN A 311 -13.23 -7.06 -18.51
N PRO A 312 -13.59 -7.61 -17.35
CA PRO A 312 -14.21 -6.84 -16.26
C PRO A 312 -13.29 -5.75 -15.68
N LEU A 313 -11.98 -5.87 -15.84
CA LEU A 313 -11.01 -4.85 -15.40
C LEU A 313 -10.93 -3.64 -16.33
N TYR A 314 -11.48 -3.75 -17.54
CA TYR A 314 -11.43 -2.68 -18.55
C TYR A 314 -12.53 -1.65 -18.32
N ASN A 315 -12.16 -0.41 -18.03
CA ASN A 315 -13.12 0.68 -17.84
C ASN A 315 -13.64 1.19 -19.20
N ARG A 316 -14.77 0.65 -19.63
CA ARG A 316 -15.39 0.98 -20.93
C ARG A 316 -15.86 2.42 -21.03
N ALA A 317 -16.19 3.04 -19.90
CA ALA A 317 -16.67 4.42 -19.86
C ALA A 317 -15.54 5.44 -20.17
N VAL A 318 -14.29 5.11 -19.77
CA VAL A 318 -13.14 6.02 -19.89
C VAL A 318 -12.16 5.58 -20.97
N GLN A 319 -11.94 4.27 -21.11
CA GLN A 319 -10.94 3.71 -22.03
C GLN A 319 -11.55 3.17 -23.31
N GLY A 320 -12.89 3.02 -23.37
CA GLY A 320 -13.59 2.44 -24.51
C GLY A 320 -13.42 3.31 -25.76
N VAL A 321 -13.03 2.69 -26.86
CA VAL A 321 -12.92 3.34 -28.19
C VAL A 321 -14.01 2.75 -29.08
N TYR A 322 -15.01 3.57 -29.37
CA TYR A 322 -16.19 3.16 -30.16
C TYR A 322 -16.35 4.07 -31.36
N PRO A 323 -16.74 3.55 -32.55
CA PRO A 323 -17.12 4.38 -33.68
C PRO A 323 -18.32 5.27 -33.29
N PRO A 324 -18.19 6.61 -33.34
CA PRO A 324 -19.24 7.51 -32.86
C PRO A 324 -20.50 7.46 -33.72
N GLY A 325 -20.37 7.08 -34.99
CA GLY A 325 -21.48 7.12 -35.93
C GLY A 325 -22.11 8.52 -36.00
N SER A 326 -23.46 8.57 -36.11
CA SER A 326 -24.20 9.85 -36.24
C SER A 326 -24.20 10.70 -34.96
N THR A 327 -23.76 10.18 -33.82
CA THR A 327 -23.76 10.92 -32.53
C THR A 327 -22.81 12.14 -32.56
N ILE A 328 -21.79 12.13 -33.41
CA ILE A 328 -20.83 13.23 -33.54
C ILE A 328 -21.29 14.35 -34.54
N LYS A 329 -22.33 14.11 -35.35
CA LYS A 329 -22.78 15.08 -36.39
C LYS A 329 -23.14 16.46 -35.81
N PRO A 330 -23.85 16.59 -34.64
CA PRO A 330 -24.13 17.90 -34.06
C PRO A 330 -22.87 18.69 -33.73
N MET A 331 -21.80 18.02 -33.26
CA MET A 331 -20.51 18.68 -32.97
C MET A 331 -19.84 19.20 -34.25
N PHE A 332 -19.86 18.42 -35.32
CA PHE A 332 -19.33 18.88 -36.62
C PHE A 332 -20.13 20.03 -37.17
N GLY A 333 -21.47 20.02 -37.07
CA GLY A 333 -22.34 21.13 -37.44
C GLY A 333 -21.99 22.41 -36.69
N LEU A 334 -21.88 22.35 -35.36
CA LEU A 334 -21.46 23.48 -34.55
C LEU A 334 -20.05 23.97 -34.87
N GLY A 335 -19.11 23.05 -35.10
CA GLY A 335 -17.75 23.36 -35.52
C GLY A 335 -17.76 24.10 -36.89
N GLY A 336 -18.55 23.62 -37.84
CA GLY A 336 -18.71 24.26 -39.15
C GLY A 336 -19.21 25.71 -39.05
N ILE A 337 -20.19 25.97 -38.16
CA ILE A 337 -20.70 27.31 -37.86
C ILE A 337 -19.60 28.15 -37.18
N HIS A 338 -18.95 27.62 -36.17
CA HIS A 338 -17.91 28.32 -35.42
C HIS A 338 -16.76 28.81 -36.29
N TYR A 339 -16.33 27.99 -37.24
CA TYR A 339 -15.27 28.33 -38.21
C TYR A 339 -15.78 29.07 -39.45
N GLY A 340 -17.06 29.41 -39.52
CA GLY A 340 -17.64 30.14 -40.65
C GLY A 340 -17.65 29.35 -41.98
N LEU A 341 -17.59 28.03 -41.93
CA LEU A 341 -17.60 27.15 -43.12
C LEU A 341 -19.02 26.93 -43.63
N VAL A 342 -20.00 26.95 -42.75
CA VAL A 342 -21.42 26.78 -43.00
C VAL A 342 -22.22 27.67 -42.07
N ASP A 343 -23.45 27.99 -42.42
CA ASP A 343 -24.43 28.64 -41.59
C ASP A 343 -25.74 27.81 -41.51
N TRP A 344 -26.70 28.24 -40.72
CA TRP A 344 -27.96 27.53 -40.53
C TRP A 344 -28.77 27.38 -41.83
N GLY A 345 -28.57 28.28 -42.81
CA GLY A 345 -29.21 28.27 -44.14
C GLY A 345 -28.50 27.49 -45.21
N THR A 346 -27.24 27.15 -44.98
CA THR A 346 -26.40 26.43 -45.94
C THR A 346 -27.02 25.08 -46.25
N ALA A 347 -27.50 24.90 -47.48
CA ALA A 347 -28.13 23.68 -47.93
C ALA A 347 -27.13 22.83 -48.77
N ILE A 348 -27.07 21.53 -48.46
CA ILE A 348 -26.27 20.53 -49.19
C ILE A 348 -27.22 19.53 -49.82
N SER A 349 -26.93 19.13 -51.06
CA SER A 349 -27.69 18.09 -51.75
C SER A 349 -27.15 16.71 -51.32
N ASP A 350 -28.01 15.91 -50.75
CA ASP A 350 -27.73 14.52 -50.35
C ASP A 350 -28.39 13.56 -51.38
N PRO A 351 -27.65 12.99 -52.34
CA PRO A 351 -28.14 12.00 -53.27
C PRO A 351 -28.11 10.55 -52.73
N GLY A 352 -27.81 10.37 -51.43
CA GLY A 352 -27.67 9.06 -50.79
C GLY A 352 -26.27 8.47 -50.84
N TYR A 353 -25.30 9.25 -51.32
CA TYR A 353 -23.88 8.88 -51.29
C TYR A 353 -22.98 10.11 -51.39
N PHE A 354 -21.74 9.94 -50.93
CA PHE A 354 -20.69 10.92 -51.01
C PHE A 354 -19.44 10.31 -51.65
N ASN A 355 -18.78 11.02 -52.54
CA ASN A 355 -17.49 10.63 -53.12
C ASN A 355 -16.41 11.61 -52.63
N LEU A 356 -15.28 11.10 -52.22
CA LEU A 356 -14.10 11.93 -51.98
C LEU A 356 -13.49 12.33 -53.33
N PRO A 357 -12.98 13.57 -53.48
CA PRO A 357 -12.25 13.95 -54.67
C PRO A 357 -11.05 13.02 -54.89
N GLY A 358 -11.02 12.39 -56.10
CA GLY A 358 -9.95 11.45 -56.46
C GLY A 358 -10.13 10.00 -55.99
N ASP A 359 -11.23 9.69 -55.30
CA ASP A 359 -11.56 8.34 -54.88
C ASP A 359 -12.78 7.80 -55.66
N SER A 360 -12.69 6.55 -56.10
CA SER A 360 -13.81 5.85 -56.75
C SER A 360 -14.82 5.28 -55.78
N HIS A 361 -14.48 5.23 -54.47
CA HIS A 361 -15.34 4.68 -53.45
C HIS A 361 -16.54 5.60 -53.17
N ARG A 362 -17.73 4.99 -53.09
CA ARG A 362 -18.98 5.68 -52.73
C ARG A 362 -19.31 5.39 -51.26
N PHE A 363 -19.20 6.41 -50.45
CA PHE A 363 -19.68 6.36 -49.05
C PHE A 363 -21.21 6.52 -49.08
N ARG A 364 -21.93 5.46 -48.77
CA ARG A 364 -23.40 5.43 -48.90
C ARG A 364 -24.08 5.83 -47.60
N ASP A 365 -25.18 6.61 -47.76
CA ASP A 365 -26.10 6.83 -46.66
C ASP A 365 -26.95 5.57 -46.38
N HIS A 366 -27.55 5.45 -45.20
CA HIS A 366 -28.52 4.43 -44.84
C HIS A 366 -29.74 4.49 -45.76
N LYS A 367 -30.13 5.70 -46.20
CA LYS A 367 -31.20 5.94 -47.19
C LYS A 367 -30.57 6.04 -48.60
N LYS A 368 -30.71 4.98 -49.36
CA LYS A 368 -30.09 4.84 -50.69
C LYS A 368 -30.47 5.96 -51.70
N THR A 369 -31.66 6.57 -51.50
CA THR A 369 -32.17 7.67 -52.36
C THR A 369 -31.74 9.05 -51.87
N GLY A 370 -31.02 9.11 -50.76
CA GLY A 370 -30.67 10.37 -50.08
C GLY A 370 -31.84 11.08 -49.42
N HIS A 371 -31.55 12.22 -48.84
CA HIS A 371 -32.52 13.08 -48.18
C HIS A 371 -32.85 14.35 -48.99
N GLY A 372 -32.25 14.50 -50.19
CA GLY A 372 -32.41 15.68 -51.02
C GLY A 372 -31.65 16.89 -50.45
N ALA A 373 -32.26 18.08 -50.56
CA ALA A 373 -31.64 19.28 -49.97
C ALA A 373 -31.80 19.25 -48.44
N VAL A 374 -30.67 19.19 -47.73
CA VAL A 374 -30.59 19.18 -46.25
C VAL A 374 -29.75 20.34 -45.75
N ASN A 375 -30.07 20.86 -44.61
CA ASN A 375 -29.29 21.86 -43.89
C ASN A 375 -29.13 21.45 -42.42
N LEU A 376 -28.54 22.30 -41.61
CA LEU A 376 -28.33 21.99 -40.17
C LEU A 376 -29.62 21.89 -39.32
N HIS A 377 -30.78 22.31 -39.87
CA HIS A 377 -32.10 22.14 -39.22
C HIS A 377 -32.75 20.78 -39.54
N LYS A 378 -32.43 20.22 -40.69
CA LYS A 378 -32.92 18.92 -41.15
C LYS A 378 -31.95 17.80 -40.88
#